data_6875aa369cf4b13035ae3cdf207db823
#
_entry.id   6875aa369cf4b13035ae3cdf207db823
#
_cell.length_a   1.000
_cell.length_b   1.000
_cell.length_c   1.000
_cell.angle_alpha   90.00
_cell.angle_beta   90.00
_cell.angle_gamma   90.00
#
_symmetry.space_group_name_H-M   'P 1'
#
loop_
_entity.id
_entity.type
_entity.pdbx_description
1 polymer ?
#
loop_
_entity_poly.entity_id
_entity_poly.type
_entity_poly.pdbx_seq_one_letter_code
_entity_poly.pdbx_strand_id
1 'polypeptide(L)'
;IIDEANRCLSCKVRPCSKACPLGNDIPSFIKQVKENNLEEAFKILTQTTVLGAICGRVCPHFKQCMGSCVRGIKSEPINIGNLETYIFDNALQKNYKIETTNKIEGKKVAVIGGGPSGLTCAAFLSMNGAKVTIYEKQPKLGGITRYGIPDFRLPREVIDKTVEKILSLGIEAKCNQTLGKDYELVDIEKQYDAVY
;
A
#
# COMPACT_ATOMS: atom_id res chain seq x y z
N ILE A 1 0.10 -1.21 -21.77
CA ILE A 1 -0.72 -1.02 -20.55
C ILE A 1 -2.19 -0.82 -20.90
N ILE A 2 -2.54 0.13 -21.75
CA ILE A 2 -3.93 0.38 -22.18
C ILE A 2 -4.51 -0.85 -22.89
N ASP A 3 -3.76 -1.46 -23.77
CA ASP A 3 -4.21 -2.70 -24.47
C ASP A 3 -4.49 -3.83 -23.48
N GLU A 4 -3.62 -3.99 -22.48
CA GLU A 4 -3.84 -4.97 -21.41
C GLU A 4 -5.09 -4.65 -20.58
N ALA A 5 -5.30 -3.39 -20.22
CA ALA A 5 -6.51 -2.95 -19.55
C ALA A 5 -7.77 -3.23 -20.38
N ASN A 6 -7.72 -2.99 -21.71
CA ASN A 6 -8.83 -3.23 -22.63
C ASN A 6 -9.27 -4.69 -22.71
N ARG A 7 -8.42 -5.64 -22.39
CA ARG A 7 -8.76 -7.06 -22.31
C ARG A 7 -9.70 -7.38 -21.14
N CYS A 8 -9.82 -6.51 -20.12
CA CYS A 8 -10.66 -6.75 -18.96
C CYS A 8 -12.15 -6.74 -19.30
N LEU A 9 -12.86 -7.78 -18.88
CA LEU A 9 -14.29 -7.99 -19.15
C LEU A 9 -15.23 -7.20 -18.22
N SER A 10 -14.68 -6.50 -17.23
CA SER A 10 -15.46 -5.75 -16.22
C SER A 10 -16.56 -6.60 -15.55
N CYS A 11 -16.21 -7.81 -15.11
CA CYS A 11 -17.13 -8.83 -14.60
C CYS A 11 -17.96 -8.31 -13.41
N LYS A 12 -19.30 -8.50 -13.44
CA LYS A 12 -20.20 -8.09 -12.34
C LYS A 12 -19.88 -8.80 -11.02
N VAL A 13 -19.51 -10.08 -11.05
CA VAL A 13 -19.19 -10.89 -9.85
C VAL A 13 -17.80 -10.65 -9.29
N ARG A 14 -16.92 -9.96 -10.03
CA ARG A 14 -15.57 -9.51 -9.61
C ARG A 14 -14.72 -10.59 -8.93
N PRO A 15 -14.49 -11.77 -9.52
CA PRO A 15 -13.78 -12.86 -8.85
C PRO A 15 -12.32 -12.48 -8.53
N CYS A 16 -11.68 -11.65 -9.35
CA CYS A 16 -10.35 -11.11 -9.07
C CYS A 16 -10.30 -10.27 -7.79
N SER A 17 -11.29 -9.38 -7.56
CA SER A 17 -11.38 -8.59 -6.33
C SER A 17 -11.65 -9.46 -5.10
N LYS A 18 -12.51 -10.48 -5.22
CA LYS A 18 -12.78 -11.43 -4.15
C LYS A 18 -11.58 -12.29 -3.76
N ALA A 19 -10.71 -12.57 -4.73
CA ALA A 19 -9.48 -13.32 -4.50
C ALA A 19 -8.30 -12.45 -4.03
N CYS A 20 -8.44 -11.12 -4.05
CA CYS A 20 -7.46 -10.21 -3.48
C CYS A 20 -7.64 -10.18 -1.95
N PRO A 21 -6.61 -10.48 -1.14
CA PRO A 21 -6.72 -10.42 0.32
C PRO A 21 -7.10 -9.04 0.87
N LEU A 22 -6.79 -7.97 0.13
CA LEU A 22 -7.13 -6.60 0.48
C LEU A 22 -8.49 -6.16 -0.07
N GLY A 23 -9.11 -6.97 -0.94
CA GLY A 23 -10.38 -6.62 -1.56
C GLY A 23 -10.29 -5.45 -2.56
N ASN A 24 -9.15 -5.23 -3.22
CA ASN A 24 -8.98 -4.16 -4.20
C ASN A 24 -10.13 -4.17 -5.23
N ASP A 25 -10.69 -3.02 -5.53
CA ASP A 25 -11.69 -2.89 -6.60
C ASP A 25 -11.03 -2.90 -7.98
N ILE A 26 -10.59 -4.11 -8.37
CA ILE A 26 -9.78 -4.35 -9.56
C ILE A 26 -10.48 -3.91 -10.86
N PRO A 27 -11.75 -4.25 -11.12
CA PRO A 27 -12.41 -3.78 -12.34
C PRO A 27 -12.52 -2.26 -12.43
N SER A 28 -12.69 -1.58 -11.29
CA SER A 28 -12.86 -0.12 -11.27
C SER A 28 -11.53 0.60 -11.56
N PHE A 29 -10.43 0.21 -10.94
CA PHE A 29 -9.15 0.86 -11.28
C PHE A 29 -8.70 0.53 -12.72
N ILE A 30 -8.97 -0.71 -13.23
CA ILE A 30 -8.65 -1.05 -14.62
C ILE A 30 -9.48 -0.19 -15.59
N LYS A 31 -10.75 0.10 -15.27
CA LYS A 31 -11.57 1.00 -16.06
C LYS A 31 -10.93 2.38 -16.16
N GLN A 32 -10.42 2.94 -15.07
CA GLN A 32 -9.73 4.22 -15.09
C GLN A 32 -8.43 4.19 -15.92
N VAL A 33 -7.71 3.05 -15.93
CA VAL A 33 -6.55 2.88 -16.81
C VAL A 33 -6.97 2.90 -18.28
N LYS A 34 -8.10 2.26 -18.67
CA LYS A 34 -8.65 2.33 -20.04
C LYS A 34 -8.93 3.76 -20.47
N GLU A 35 -9.44 4.57 -19.54
CA GLU A 35 -9.81 5.97 -19.75
C GLU A 35 -8.60 6.90 -19.63
N ASN A 36 -7.37 6.36 -19.46
CA ASN A 36 -6.12 7.10 -19.24
C ASN A 36 -6.17 8.04 -18.01
N ASN A 37 -7.01 7.72 -17.03
CA ASN A 37 -7.19 8.48 -15.79
C ASN A 37 -6.46 7.81 -14.63
N LEU A 38 -5.12 7.88 -14.64
CA LEU A 38 -4.26 7.19 -13.67
C LEU A 38 -4.38 7.74 -12.26
N GLU A 39 -4.69 9.03 -12.10
CA GLU A 39 -4.89 9.61 -10.78
C GLU A 39 -6.12 9.04 -10.09
N GLU A 40 -7.23 8.87 -10.82
CA GLU A 40 -8.42 8.24 -10.28
C GLU A 40 -8.21 6.74 -10.01
N ALA A 41 -7.47 6.05 -10.89
CA ALA A 41 -7.07 4.67 -10.63
C ALA A 41 -6.26 4.53 -9.33
N PHE A 42 -5.36 5.46 -9.06
CA PHE A 42 -4.59 5.53 -7.82
C PHE A 42 -5.47 5.79 -6.60
N LYS A 43 -6.43 6.73 -6.68
CA LYS A 43 -7.40 7.00 -5.61
C LYS A 43 -8.22 5.76 -5.25
N ILE A 44 -8.70 5.02 -6.25
CA ILE A 44 -9.42 3.75 -6.02
C ILE A 44 -8.55 2.76 -5.27
N LEU A 45 -7.30 2.57 -5.69
CA LEU A 45 -6.37 1.63 -5.05
C LEU A 45 -6.01 2.05 -3.62
N THR A 46 -5.80 3.34 -3.35
CA THR A 46 -5.42 3.83 -2.02
C THR A 46 -6.53 3.72 -0.99
N GLN A 47 -7.76 3.41 -1.38
CA GLN A 47 -8.83 3.05 -0.44
C GLN A 47 -8.55 1.72 0.29
N THR A 48 -7.75 0.83 -0.28
CA THR A 48 -7.48 -0.50 0.26
C THR A 48 -5.99 -0.78 0.45
N THR A 49 -5.10 -0.11 -0.26
CA THR A 49 -3.64 -0.29 -0.11
C THR A 49 -2.85 0.98 -0.42
N VAL A 50 -1.87 1.27 0.42
CA VAL A 50 -0.84 2.29 0.16
C VAL A 50 0.49 1.66 -0.31
N LEU A 51 0.57 0.33 -0.33
CA LEU A 51 1.76 -0.43 -0.70
C LEU A 51 1.69 -1.01 -2.12
N GLY A 52 0.83 -0.48 -2.99
CA GLY A 52 0.59 -1.06 -4.32
C GLY A 52 1.83 -1.11 -5.21
N ALA A 53 2.77 -0.18 -5.10
CA ALA A 53 4.06 -0.26 -5.78
C ALA A 53 4.85 -1.53 -5.41
N ILE A 54 4.74 -1.97 -4.15
CA ILE A 54 5.35 -3.21 -3.64
C ILE A 54 4.49 -4.42 -4.03
N CYS A 55 3.17 -4.35 -3.77
CA CYS A 55 2.25 -5.44 -4.06
C CYS A 55 2.27 -5.84 -5.54
N GLY A 56 2.23 -4.87 -6.45
CA GLY A 56 2.28 -5.12 -7.90
C GLY A 56 3.51 -5.92 -8.35
N ARG A 57 4.63 -5.81 -7.61
CA ARG A 57 5.89 -6.49 -7.91
C ARG A 57 6.06 -7.85 -7.25
N VAL A 58 5.59 -8.01 -5.99
CA VAL A 58 5.97 -9.20 -5.18
C VAL A 58 4.81 -10.09 -4.79
N CYS A 59 3.56 -9.64 -4.94
CA CYS A 59 2.39 -10.43 -4.61
C CYS A 59 2.30 -11.68 -5.50
N PRO A 60 1.89 -12.84 -4.98
CA PRO A 60 1.72 -14.06 -5.77
C PRO A 60 0.40 -14.01 -6.57
N HIS A 61 0.29 -13.10 -7.53
CA HIS A 61 -0.93 -12.78 -8.29
C HIS A 61 -1.61 -14.01 -8.92
N PHE A 62 -0.82 -14.98 -9.40
CA PHE A 62 -1.36 -16.23 -9.98
C PHE A 62 -2.09 -17.11 -8.96
N LYS A 63 -1.79 -16.96 -7.67
CA LYS A 63 -2.51 -17.65 -6.58
C LYS A 63 -3.68 -16.86 -6.03
N GLN A 64 -3.90 -15.65 -6.54
CA GLN A 64 -4.87 -14.69 -6.04
C GLN A 64 -5.69 -14.08 -7.20
N CYS A 65 -5.58 -12.76 -7.42
CA CYS A 65 -6.41 -12.03 -8.37
C CYS A 65 -6.27 -12.50 -9.82
N MET A 66 -5.05 -12.73 -10.30
CA MET A 66 -4.82 -13.21 -11.67
C MET A 66 -5.33 -14.64 -11.85
N GLY A 67 -5.07 -15.54 -10.89
CA GLY A 67 -5.54 -16.92 -10.92
C GLY A 67 -7.06 -17.05 -10.90
N SER A 68 -7.78 -16.04 -10.42
CA SER A 68 -9.23 -15.97 -10.41
C SER A 68 -9.82 -15.15 -11.57
N CYS A 69 -8.99 -14.66 -12.49
CA CYS A 69 -9.47 -13.87 -13.61
C CYS A 69 -10.24 -14.73 -14.61
N VAL A 70 -11.47 -14.33 -14.94
CA VAL A 70 -12.34 -15.05 -15.90
C VAL A 70 -11.69 -15.20 -17.29
N ARG A 71 -10.87 -14.23 -17.69
CA ARG A 71 -10.08 -14.34 -18.95
C ARG A 71 -9.19 -15.56 -18.96
N GLY A 72 -8.63 -15.92 -17.80
CA GLY A 72 -7.73 -17.08 -17.65
C GLY A 72 -8.34 -18.43 -17.96
N ILE A 73 -9.69 -18.52 -18.08
CA ILE A 73 -10.39 -19.77 -18.45
C ILE A 73 -10.12 -20.16 -19.91
N LYS A 74 -10.02 -19.18 -20.81
CA LYS A 74 -9.90 -19.41 -22.26
C LYS A 74 -8.67 -18.75 -22.91
N SER A 75 -7.95 -17.92 -22.16
CA SER A 75 -6.76 -17.17 -22.62
C SER A 75 -5.91 -16.77 -21.44
N GLU A 76 -4.83 -16.01 -21.66
CA GLU A 76 -4.06 -15.43 -20.55
C GLU A 76 -4.91 -14.51 -19.68
N PRO A 77 -4.81 -14.62 -18.34
CA PRO A 77 -5.48 -13.70 -17.42
C PRO A 77 -4.98 -12.27 -17.63
N ILE A 78 -5.73 -11.30 -17.13
CA ILE A 78 -5.28 -9.91 -17.10
C ILE A 78 -4.07 -9.79 -16.17
N ASN A 79 -3.01 -9.14 -16.62
CA ASN A 79 -1.82 -8.88 -15.80
C ASN A 79 -2.07 -7.74 -14.81
N ILE A 80 -2.87 -8.06 -13.79
CA ILE A 80 -3.34 -7.12 -12.77
C ILE A 80 -2.16 -6.49 -12.00
N GLY A 81 -1.14 -7.30 -11.70
CA GLY A 81 0.05 -6.81 -10.99
C GLY A 81 0.81 -5.74 -11.78
N ASN A 82 0.97 -5.91 -13.10
CA ASN A 82 1.61 -4.90 -13.93
C ASN A 82 0.79 -3.61 -14.02
N LEU A 83 -0.54 -3.72 -14.07
CA LEU A 83 -1.42 -2.54 -14.06
C LEU A 83 -1.32 -1.78 -12.73
N GLU A 84 -1.34 -2.51 -11.62
CA GLU A 84 -1.15 -1.93 -10.27
C GLU A 84 0.22 -1.25 -10.15
N THR A 85 1.29 -1.93 -10.58
CA THR A 85 2.65 -1.38 -10.63
C THR A 85 2.69 -0.08 -11.43
N TYR A 86 2.13 -0.06 -12.63
CA TYR A 86 2.12 1.10 -13.51
C TYR A 86 1.41 2.31 -12.89
N ILE A 87 0.26 2.07 -12.24
CA ILE A 87 -0.49 3.14 -11.55
C ILE A 87 0.35 3.75 -10.43
N PHE A 88 0.94 2.91 -9.56
CA PHE A 88 1.73 3.40 -8.44
C PHE A 88 3.05 4.05 -8.86
N ASP A 89 3.73 3.54 -9.88
CA ASP A 89 4.95 4.16 -10.41
C ASP A 89 4.67 5.56 -10.97
N ASN A 90 3.57 5.73 -11.71
CA ASN A 90 3.11 7.06 -12.15
C ASN A 90 2.75 7.97 -10.98
N ALA A 91 2.06 7.43 -9.96
CA ALA A 91 1.68 8.21 -8.78
C ALA A 91 2.90 8.70 -7.99
N LEU A 92 3.93 7.86 -7.86
CA LEU A 92 5.20 8.23 -7.22
C LEU A 92 5.97 9.26 -8.06
N GLN A 93 5.99 9.11 -9.38
CA GLN A 93 6.68 10.02 -10.29
C GLN A 93 6.00 11.39 -10.37
N LYS A 94 4.66 11.40 -10.50
CA LYS A 94 3.85 12.61 -10.65
C LYS A 94 3.35 13.19 -9.32
N ASN A 95 3.72 12.55 -8.22
CA ASN A 95 3.35 12.92 -6.85
C ASN A 95 1.84 13.06 -6.62
N TYR A 96 1.02 12.10 -7.12
CA TYR A 96 -0.42 12.09 -6.85
C TYR A 96 -0.70 12.09 -5.35
N LYS A 97 -1.67 12.87 -4.91
CA LYS A 97 -2.02 12.97 -3.49
C LYS A 97 -2.84 11.77 -3.03
N ILE A 98 -2.57 11.31 -1.82
CA ILE A 98 -3.43 10.36 -1.11
C ILE A 98 -4.54 11.20 -0.45
N GLU A 99 -5.80 10.78 -0.63
CA GLU A 99 -6.94 11.47 -0.04
C GLU A 99 -6.97 11.27 1.48
N THR A 100 -7.32 12.32 2.20
CA THR A 100 -7.40 12.34 3.66
C THR A 100 -8.75 12.81 4.15
N THR A 101 -9.11 12.40 5.37
CA THR A 101 -10.30 12.85 6.09
C THR A 101 -9.93 13.23 7.52
N ASN A 102 -10.85 13.84 8.27
CA ASN A 102 -10.60 14.26 9.65
C ASN A 102 -11.46 13.47 10.66
N LYS A 103 -11.80 12.21 10.36
CA LYS A 103 -12.71 11.39 11.20
C LYS A 103 -12.21 11.18 12.62
N ILE A 104 -10.88 11.11 12.82
CA ILE A 104 -10.23 10.88 14.11
C ILE A 104 -9.17 11.96 14.40
N GLU A 105 -9.46 13.19 14.00
CA GLU A 105 -8.59 14.34 14.24
C GLU A 105 -8.26 14.51 15.72
N GLY A 106 -7.01 14.88 16.01
CA GLY A 106 -6.50 15.08 17.37
C GLY A 106 -6.06 13.82 18.10
N LYS A 107 -6.43 12.62 17.62
CA LYS A 107 -5.95 11.37 18.22
C LYS A 107 -4.46 11.15 17.91
N LYS A 108 -3.73 10.68 18.93
CA LYS A 108 -2.31 10.34 18.85
C LYS A 108 -2.15 8.82 18.86
N VAL A 109 -1.48 8.25 17.88
CA VAL A 109 -1.27 6.80 17.81
C VAL A 109 0.21 6.48 17.64
N ALA A 110 0.73 5.58 18.48
CA ALA A 110 2.04 4.99 18.30
C ALA A 110 1.92 3.69 17.48
N VAL A 111 2.81 3.50 16.52
CA VAL A 111 2.93 2.25 15.75
C VAL A 111 4.31 1.67 16.01
N ILE A 112 4.37 0.46 16.57
CA ILE A 112 5.63 -0.21 16.90
C ILE A 112 5.99 -1.19 15.77
N GLY A 113 6.97 -0.80 14.99
CA GLY A 113 7.46 -1.50 13.82
C GLY A 113 7.09 -0.83 12.51
N GLY A 114 8.09 -0.47 11.71
CA GLY A 114 7.96 0.19 10.40
C GLY A 114 7.95 -0.79 9.21
N GLY A 115 7.47 -2.02 9.42
CA GLY A 115 7.26 -3.00 8.36
C GLY A 115 5.96 -2.74 7.58
N PRO A 116 5.59 -3.65 6.63
CA PRO A 116 4.38 -3.49 5.82
C PRO A 116 3.10 -3.28 6.64
N SER A 117 2.95 -4.00 7.75
CA SER A 117 1.81 -3.89 8.65
C SER A 117 1.74 -2.50 9.29
N GLY A 118 2.84 -2.07 9.95
CA GLY A 118 2.89 -0.77 10.61
C GLY A 118 2.78 0.39 9.64
N LEU A 119 3.44 0.33 8.48
CA LEU A 119 3.32 1.35 7.42
C LEU A 119 1.87 1.49 6.93
N THR A 120 1.18 0.37 6.73
CA THR A 120 -0.23 0.37 6.31
C THR A 120 -1.12 0.95 7.41
N CYS A 121 -0.98 0.47 8.65
CA CYS A 121 -1.74 1.00 9.80
C CYS A 121 -1.52 2.50 9.97
N ALA A 122 -0.26 2.95 9.99
CA ALA A 122 0.10 4.35 10.12
C ALA A 122 -0.52 5.21 9.01
N ALA A 123 -0.45 4.75 7.75
CA ALA A 123 -1.02 5.46 6.63
C ALA A 123 -2.54 5.63 6.78
N PHE A 124 -3.29 4.54 7.02
CA PHE A 124 -4.74 4.62 7.15
C PHE A 124 -5.19 5.43 8.36
N LEU A 125 -4.49 5.39 9.48
CA LEU A 125 -4.76 6.25 10.62
C LEU A 125 -4.53 7.73 10.28
N SER A 126 -3.40 8.04 9.63
CA SER A 126 -3.06 9.41 9.22
C SER A 126 -4.02 9.93 8.14
N MET A 127 -4.41 9.09 7.17
CA MET A 127 -5.46 9.41 6.18
C MET A 127 -6.79 9.78 6.84
N ASN A 128 -7.07 9.28 8.03
CA ASN A 128 -8.27 9.61 8.81
C ASN A 128 -8.06 10.74 9.83
N GLY A 129 -6.90 11.38 9.85
CA GLY A 129 -6.64 12.57 10.67
C GLY A 129 -5.90 12.34 11.99
N ALA A 130 -5.50 11.11 12.31
CA ALA A 130 -4.68 10.86 13.49
C ALA A 130 -3.24 11.39 13.32
N LYS A 131 -2.64 11.82 14.44
CA LYS A 131 -1.21 12.08 14.55
C LYS A 131 -0.50 10.78 14.85
N VAL A 132 0.30 10.28 13.91
CA VAL A 132 0.93 8.96 14.02
C VAL A 132 2.44 9.09 14.14
N THR A 133 3.02 8.34 15.10
CA THR A 133 4.46 8.16 15.25
C THR A 133 4.81 6.69 15.10
N ILE A 134 5.70 6.35 14.16
CA ILE A 134 6.23 5.00 13.98
C ILE A 134 7.56 4.88 14.74
N TYR A 135 7.67 3.86 15.59
CA TYR A 135 8.93 3.45 16.24
C TYR A 135 9.48 2.22 15.52
N GLU A 136 10.71 2.30 15.01
CA GLU A 136 11.36 1.24 14.26
C GLU A 136 12.77 0.96 14.79
N LYS A 137 13.07 -0.31 15.07
CA LYS A 137 14.40 -0.74 15.57
C LYS A 137 15.51 -0.61 14.53
N GLN A 138 15.16 -0.74 13.25
CA GLN A 138 16.10 -0.63 12.16
C GLN A 138 16.36 0.83 11.77
N PRO A 139 17.49 1.13 11.09
CA PRO A 139 17.80 2.50 10.65
C PRO A 139 16.86 3.04 9.56
N LYS A 140 16.10 2.17 8.86
CA LYS A 140 15.12 2.57 7.84
C LYS A 140 13.84 1.76 7.94
N LEU A 141 12.71 2.40 7.60
CA LEU A 141 11.41 1.74 7.47
C LEU A 141 11.38 0.76 6.28
N GLY A 142 10.43 -0.15 6.29
CA GLY A 142 10.17 -1.14 5.24
C GLY A 142 10.15 -2.59 5.75
N GLY A 143 10.75 -2.87 6.91
CA GLY A 143 10.75 -4.22 7.50
C GLY A 143 11.18 -5.30 6.51
N ILE A 144 10.40 -6.39 6.41
CA ILE A 144 10.72 -7.53 5.54
C ILE A 144 10.86 -7.15 4.05
N THR A 145 10.14 -6.13 3.57
CA THR A 145 10.24 -5.69 2.18
C THR A 145 11.61 -5.10 1.87
N ARG A 146 12.25 -4.48 2.87
CA ARG A 146 13.59 -3.90 2.74
C ARG A 146 14.70 -4.89 3.09
N TYR A 147 14.54 -5.60 4.20
CA TYR A 147 15.62 -6.40 4.79
C TYR A 147 15.56 -7.88 4.42
N GLY A 148 14.42 -8.36 3.86
CA GLY A 148 14.21 -9.75 3.52
C GLY A 148 14.07 -10.03 2.02
N ILE A 149 13.50 -9.08 1.24
CA ILE A 149 13.33 -9.26 -0.20
C ILE A 149 14.59 -8.79 -0.92
N PRO A 150 15.20 -9.62 -1.81
CA PRO A 150 16.37 -9.22 -2.60
C PRO A 150 16.09 -8.03 -3.52
N ASP A 151 17.09 -7.16 -3.71
CA ASP A 151 16.98 -5.93 -4.49
C ASP A 151 16.57 -6.15 -5.95
N PHE A 152 17.06 -7.22 -6.57
CA PHE A 152 16.67 -7.59 -7.93
C PHE A 152 15.18 -7.94 -8.06
N ARG A 153 14.52 -8.34 -6.98
CA ARG A 153 13.08 -8.62 -6.93
C ARG A 153 12.24 -7.40 -6.56
N LEU A 154 12.74 -6.60 -5.64
CA LEU A 154 12.09 -5.36 -5.17
C LEU A 154 13.17 -4.29 -4.96
N PRO A 155 13.39 -3.40 -5.95
CA PRO A 155 14.40 -2.36 -5.87
C PRO A 155 14.22 -1.45 -4.65
N ARG A 156 15.33 -1.13 -3.98
CA ARG A 156 15.31 -0.27 -2.77
C ARG A 156 14.69 1.09 -3.04
N GLU A 157 14.91 1.64 -4.23
CA GLU A 157 14.32 2.92 -4.63
C GLU A 157 12.78 2.90 -4.60
N VAL A 158 12.15 1.79 -5.00
CA VAL A 158 10.68 1.63 -4.94
C VAL A 158 10.21 1.68 -3.49
N ILE A 159 10.95 1.03 -2.58
CA ILE A 159 10.62 1.04 -1.15
C ILE A 159 10.81 2.45 -0.59
N ASP A 160 11.92 3.12 -0.90
CA ASP A 160 12.21 4.46 -0.42
C ASP A 160 11.10 5.45 -0.85
N LYS A 161 10.76 5.50 -2.12
CA LYS A 161 9.69 6.36 -2.65
C LYS A 161 8.32 6.03 -2.04
N THR A 162 8.02 4.73 -1.82
CA THR A 162 6.76 4.31 -1.18
C THR A 162 6.70 4.78 0.26
N VAL A 163 7.79 4.62 1.02
CA VAL A 163 7.90 5.09 2.42
C VAL A 163 7.79 6.61 2.48
N GLU A 164 8.51 7.33 1.64
CA GLU A 164 8.44 8.80 1.54
C GLU A 164 7.01 9.27 1.27
N LYS A 165 6.31 8.60 0.34
CA LYS A 165 4.92 8.89 0.04
C LYS A 165 4.00 8.70 1.25
N ILE A 166 4.20 7.64 2.01
CA ILE A 166 3.45 7.36 3.25
C ILE A 166 3.77 8.42 4.31
N LEU A 167 5.05 8.73 4.52
CA LEU A 167 5.45 9.75 5.51
C LEU A 167 4.94 11.16 5.15
N SER A 168 4.72 11.45 3.87
CA SER A 168 4.14 12.73 3.42
C SER A 168 2.70 12.98 3.94
N LEU A 169 2.05 11.97 4.53
CA LEU A 169 0.80 12.10 5.26
C LEU A 169 0.95 12.77 6.64
N GLY A 170 2.15 13.22 7.00
CA GLY A 170 2.44 13.83 8.30
C GLY A 170 2.81 12.83 9.39
N ILE A 171 3.22 11.61 9.01
CA ILE A 171 3.65 10.57 9.93
C ILE A 171 5.08 10.84 10.39
N GLU A 172 5.30 10.86 11.70
CA GLU A 172 6.64 10.91 12.31
C GLU A 172 7.26 9.51 12.34
N ALA A 173 8.54 9.37 11.98
CA ALA A 173 9.27 8.11 12.07
C ALA A 173 10.49 8.25 12.99
N LYS A 174 10.55 7.41 14.02
CA LYS A 174 11.66 7.28 14.98
C LYS A 174 12.35 5.96 14.74
N CYS A 175 13.39 5.98 13.89
CA CYS A 175 14.23 4.81 13.62
C CYS A 175 15.32 4.63 14.72
N ASN A 176 15.94 3.43 14.75
CA ASN A 176 16.91 3.03 15.79
C ASN A 176 16.30 3.08 17.20
N GLN A 177 15.03 2.76 17.33
CA GLN A 177 14.27 2.72 18.58
C GLN A 177 13.72 1.33 18.81
N THR A 178 14.27 0.60 19.78
CA THR A 178 13.89 -0.77 20.10
C THR A 178 13.08 -0.82 21.38
N LEU A 179 11.87 -1.37 21.29
CA LEU A 179 11.01 -1.62 22.46
C LEU A 179 11.72 -2.55 23.46
N GLY A 180 11.66 -2.23 24.75
CA GLY A 180 12.31 -2.97 25.83
C GLY A 180 13.81 -2.69 25.95
N LYS A 181 14.37 -1.77 25.14
CA LYS A 181 15.76 -1.35 25.22
C LYS A 181 15.88 0.18 25.26
N ASP A 182 15.31 0.87 24.30
CA ASP A 182 15.40 2.34 24.16
C ASP A 182 14.18 3.03 24.76
N TYR A 183 13.06 2.31 24.89
CA TYR A 183 11.83 2.75 25.53
C TYR A 183 10.99 1.56 26.01
N GLU A 184 10.08 1.80 26.96
CA GLU A 184 9.16 0.79 27.48
C GLU A 184 7.74 1.02 26.97
N LEU A 185 6.95 -0.08 26.83
CA LEU A 185 5.55 -0.01 26.36
C LEU A 185 4.70 0.89 27.24
N VAL A 186 4.85 0.78 28.57
CA VAL A 186 4.09 1.56 29.56
C VAL A 186 4.30 3.07 29.37
N ASP A 187 5.47 3.51 28.90
CA ASP A 187 5.74 4.93 28.68
C ASP A 187 5.12 5.44 27.37
N ILE A 188 5.03 4.57 26.36
CA ILE A 188 4.29 4.87 25.14
C ILE A 188 2.79 4.94 25.40
N GLU A 189 2.22 4.00 26.14
CA GLU A 189 0.78 3.98 26.50
C GLU A 189 0.31 5.24 27.25
N LYS A 190 1.20 5.88 28.04
CA LYS A 190 0.90 7.15 28.71
C LYS A 190 0.86 8.36 27.77
N GLN A 191 1.53 8.31 26.62
CA GLN A 191 1.74 9.43 25.70
C GLN A 191 0.77 9.42 24.52
N TYR A 192 0.18 8.27 24.21
CA TYR A 192 -0.66 8.05 23.03
C TYR A 192 -2.06 7.57 23.41
N ASP A 193 -3.06 7.89 22.59
CA ASP A 193 -4.44 7.39 22.78
C ASP A 193 -4.56 5.90 22.44
N ALA A 194 -3.70 5.40 21.58
CA ALA A 194 -3.63 3.97 21.21
C ALA A 194 -2.23 3.57 20.76
N VAL A 195 -1.93 2.27 20.86
CA VAL A 195 -0.68 1.66 20.42
C VAL A 195 -1.01 0.47 19.50
N TYR A 196 -0.30 0.37 18.38
CA TYR A 196 -0.39 -0.74 17.41
C TYR A 196 0.93 -1.50 17.38
#